data_b332d4d3c0b7880bbd539ce78b1ace25
#
_entry.id   b332d4d3c0b7880bbd539ce78b1ace25
#
_cell.length_a   1.000
_cell.length_b   1.000
_cell.length_c   1.000
_cell.angle_alpha   90.00
_cell.angle_beta   90.00
_cell.angle_gamma   90.00
#
_symmetry.space_group_name_H-M   'P 1'
#
loop_
_entity.id
_entity.type
_entity.pdbx_description
1 polymer ?
#
loop_
_entity_poly.entity_id
_entity_poly.type
_entity_poly.pdbx_seq_one_letter_code
_entity_poly.pdbx_strand_id
1 'polypeptide(L)'
;PWINKALERAQQKVEARNFDIRKTLIKFDNVLNDQRHVVFSQRKEAMNSDLIFEYSNDFLEEIVDNLINLKLRKDSDPKNNDLNNKLRLILGKNLEEDQIIKFISLNNNEFKKEIIDKFKKARNERIKFLDEDQSKELEKRIFLQSIDMNWKSHIQYLEQLRQVIGLRSYGQRDPLIEYKKEAFDLFENLLNKLKLDFITVLMNLKVVEKPIQQNEFKKNPEILDNPKCLLILKKNQKISRNDRCEATGKKFKNCCGAL
;
A
#
# COMPACT_ATOMS: atom_id res chain seq x y z
N PRO A 1 20.63 59.20 9.53
CA PRO A 1 19.52 58.78 10.42
C PRO A 1 18.30 58.32 9.65
N TRP A 2 17.89 58.99 8.57
CA TRP A 2 16.68 58.68 7.82
C TRP A 2 16.75 57.35 7.07
N ILE A 3 17.88 57.03 6.48
CA ILE A 3 18.12 55.75 5.76
C ILE A 3 18.02 54.57 6.72
N ASN A 4 18.61 54.66 7.90
CA ASN A 4 18.55 53.55 8.88
C ASN A 4 17.12 53.30 9.35
N LYS A 5 16.33 54.38 9.59
CA LYS A 5 14.92 54.26 9.97
C LYS A 5 14.05 53.68 8.84
N ALA A 6 14.36 54.00 7.58
CA ALA A 6 13.69 53.44 6.43
C ALA A 6 14.01 51.96 6.26
N LEU A 7 15.29 51.57 6.46
CA LEU A 7 15.73 50.16 6.41
C LEU A 7 15.08 49.33 7.52
N GLU A 8 15.05 49.84 8.74
CA GLU A 8 14.40 49.19 9.88
C GLU A 8 12.90 48.91 9.60
N ARG A 9 12.19 49.94 9.10
CA ARG A 9 10.78 49.77 8.72
C ARG A 9 10.58 48.78 7.60
N ALA A 10 11.46 48.72 6.61
CA ALA A 10 11.42 47.73 5.54
C ALA A 10 11.65 46.34 6.08
N GLN A 11 12.62 46.16 6.98
CA GLN A 11 12.91 44.88 7.62
C GLN A 11 11.71 44.37 8.46
N GLN A 12 11.12 45.26 9.29
CA GLN A 12 9.93 44.93 10.07
C GLN A 12 8.76 44.44 9.19
N LYS A 13 8.54 45.06 8.01
CA LYS A 13 7.51 44.63 7.06
C LYS A 13 7.81 43.24 6.46
N VAL A 14 9.07 42.97 6.13
CA VAL A 14 9.50 41.66 5.61
C VAL A 14 9.32 40.58 6.67
N GLU A 15 9.71 40.86 7.91
CA GLU A 15 9.57 39.96 9.05
C GLU A 15 8.09 39.65 9.34
N ALA A 16 7.24 40.67 9.37
CA ALA A 16 5.79 40.50 9.55
C ALA A 16 5.19 39.61 8.42
N ARG A 17 5.55 39.89 7.16
CA ARG A 17 5.10 39.06 6.02
C ARG A 17 5.57 37.60 6.15
N ASN A 18 6.82 37.39 6.49
CA ASN A 18 7.38 36.05 6.67
C ASN A 18 6.72 35.32 7.84
N PHE A 19 6.37 36.05 8.91
CA PHE A 19 5.61 35.47 10.02
C PHE A 19 4.23 35.01 9.59
N ASP A 20 3.47 35.79 8.82
CA ASP A 20 2.16 35.47 8.34
C ASP A 20 2.19 34.26 7.37
N ILE A 21 3.22 34.22 6.52
CA ILE A 21 3.43 33.04 5.63
C ILE A 21 3.66 31.78 6.47
N ARG A 22 4.57 31.82 7.44
CA ARG A 22 4.83 30.65 8.32
C ARG A 22 3.59 30.24 9.09
N LYS A 23 2.84 31.18 9.65
CA LYS A 23 1.59 30.91 10.36
C LYS A 23 0.54 30.23 9.47
N THR A 24 0.46 30.64 8.22
CA THR A 24 -0.43 30.04 7.24
C THR A 24 0.01 28.63 6.89
N LEU A 25 1.30 28.40 6.66
CA LEU A 25 1.84 27.05 6.39
C LEU A 25 1.53 26.08 7.53
N ILE A 26 1.72 26.49 8.78
CA ILE A 26 1.41 25.66 9.96
C ILE A 26 -0.08 25.28 9.99
N LYS A 27 -0.98 26.16 9.57
CA LYS A 27 -2.41 25.83 9.52
C LYS A 27 -2.75 24.72 8.51
N PHE A 28 -2.03 24.69 7.38
CA PHE A 28 -2.14 23.59 6.41
C PHE A 28 -1.50 22.30 6.94
N ASP A 29 -0.32 22.41 7.56
CA ASP A 29 0.40 21.26 8.10
C ASP A 29 -0.34 20.60 9.27
N ASN A 30 -1.09 21.35 10.06
CA ASN A 30 -1.90 20.79 11.15
C ASN A 30 -2.94 19.79 10.64
N VAL A 31 -3.58 20.03 9.47
CA VAL A 31 -4.55 19.11 8.89
C VAL A 31 -3.90 17.77 8.57
N LEU A 32 -2.71 17.79 7.94
CA LEU A 32 -1.95 16.59 7.64
C LEU A 32 -1.48 15.88 8.92
N ASN A 33 -1.09 16.65 9.95
CA ASN A 33 -0.63 16.09 11.21
C ASN A 33 -1.74 15.36 11.97
N ASP A 34 -2.95 15.90 12.00
CA ASP A 34 -4.11 15.26 12.61
C ASP A 34 -4.42 13.92 11.92
N GLN A 35 -4.43 13.89 10.60
CA GLN A 35 -4.62 12.67 9.81
C GLN A 35 -3.49 11.66 10.04
N ARG A 36 -2.24 12.13 10.15
CA ARG A 36 -1.08 11.29 10.46
C ARG A 36 -1.25 10.59 11.81
N HIS A 37 -1.71 11.30 12.83
CA HIS A 37 -1.95 10.70 14.14
C HIS A 37 -2.95 9.55 14.06
N VAL A 38 -4.03 9.70 13.34
CA VAL A 38 -5.04 8.63 13.13
C VAL A 38 -4.44 7.42 12.45
N VAL A 39 -3.76 7.63 11.32
CA VAL A 39 -3.16 6.52 10.53
C VAL A 39 -2.07 5.79 11.34
N PHE A 40 -1.21 6.53 12.04
CA PHE A 40 -0.15 5.91 12.84
C PHE A 40 -0.67 5.21 14.09
N SER A 41 -1.77 5.68 14.68
CA SER A 41 -2.45 4.96 15.77
C SER A 41 -3.00 3.63 15.29
N GLN A 42 -3.71 3.61 14.15
CA GLN A 42 -4.19 2.37 13.53
C GLN A 42 -3.05 1.42 13.16
N ARG A 43 -1.97 1.97 12.59
CA ARG A 43 -0.78 1.18 12.25
C ARG A 43 -0.14 0.55 13.49
N LYS A 44 0.01 1.32 14.57
CA LYS A 44 0.57 0.85 15.85
C LYS A 44 -0.32 -0.22 16.50
N GLU A 45 -1.62 -0.02 16.46
CA GLU A 45 -2.60 -0.98 16.95
C GLU A 45 -2.51 -2.30 16.17
N ALA A 46 -2.50 -2.25 14.85
CA ALA A 46 -2.34 -3.42 14.00
C ALA A 46 -1.01 -4.16 14.21
N MET A 47 0.08 -3.44 14.56
CA MET A 47 1.36 -4.07 14.88
C MET A 47 1.33 -4.83 16.21
N ASN A 48 0.61 -4.30 17.21
CA ASN A 48 0.63 -4.82 18.58
C ASN A 48 -0.50 -5.81 18.87
N SER A 49 -1.55 -5.85 18.04
CA SER A 49 -2.69 -6.73 18.25
C SER A 49 -2.58 -8.01 17.43
N ASP A 50 -3.07 -9.10 18.00
CA ASP A 50 -3.25 -10.37 17.29
C ASP A 50 -4.67 -10.50 16.68
N LEU A 51 -5.46 -9.43 16.77
CA LEU A 51 -6.86 -9.37 16.33
C LEU A 51 -7.04 -9.10 14.84
N ILE A 52 -6.01 -9.35 14.03
CA ILE A 52 -6.05 -9.03 12.58
C ILE A 52 -7.18 -9.78 11.85
N PHE A 53 -7.56 -10.98 12.31
CA PHE A 53 -8.66 -11.71 11.73
C PHE A 53 -10.03 -11.09 12.04
N GLU A 54 -10.17 -10.47 13.21
CA GLU A 54 -11.37 -9.73 13.58
C GLU A 54 -11.49 -8.46 12.74
N TYR A 55 -10.43 -7.65 12.68
CA TYR A 55 -10.41 -6.45 11.84
C TYR A 55 -10.73 -6.75 10.36
N SER A 56 -10.19 -7.85 9.83
CA SER A 56 -10.49 -8.21 8.44
C SER A 56 -11.93 -8.67 8.23
N ASN A 57 -12.58 -9.28 9.23
CA ASN A 57 -14.00 -9.61 9.18
C ASN A 57 -14.86 -8.34 9.23
N ASP A 58 -14.55 -7.40 10.13
CA ASP A 58 -15.28 -6.13 10.26
C ASP A 58 -15.17 -5.29 8.97
N PHE A 59 -13.97 -5.22 8.39
CA PHE A 59 -13.77 -4.53 7.11
C PHE A 59 -14.53 -5.20 5.96
N LEU A 60 -14.58 -6.53 5.95
CA LEU A 60 -15.36 -7.27 4.96
C LEU A 60 -16.85 -6.96 5.08
N GLU A 61 -17.39 -6.96 6.32
CA GLU A 61 -18.80 -6.66 6.54
C GLU A 61 -19.14 -5.24 6.08
N GLU A 62 -18.32 -4.25 6.42
CA GLU A 62 -18.51 -2.87 5.99
C GLU A 62 -18.47 -2.72 4.46
N ILE A 63 -17.54 -3.42 3.79
CA ILE A 63 -17.45 -3.42 2.33
C ILE A 63 -18.70 -4.05 1.71
N VAL A 64 -19.15 -5.17 2.25
CA VAL A 64 -20.36 -5.84 1.75
C VAL A 64 -21.60 -4.98 1.93
N ASP A 65 -21.75 -4.31 3.07
CA ASP A 65 -22.86 -3.39 3.31
C ASP A 65 -22.80 -2.19 2.32
N ASN A 66 -21.62 -1.68 2.02
CA ASN A 66 -21.42 -0.67 0.97
C ASN A 66 -21.79 -1.18 -0.43
N LEU A 67 -21.48 -2.43 -0.76
CA LEU A 67 -21.89 -3.06 -2.03
C LEU A 67 -23.41 -3.23 -2.12
N ILE A 68 -24.06 -3.61 -1.01
CA ILE A 68 -25.52 -3.72 -0.94
C ILE A 68 -26.16 -2.34 -1.13
N ASN A 69 -25.63 -1.29 -0.51
CA ASN A 69 -26.11 0.07 -0.71
C ASN A 69 -25.97 0.54 -2.17
N LEU A 70 -24.89 0.17 -2.85
CA LEU A 70 -24.72 0.42 -4.28
C LEU A 70 -25.73 -0.35 -5.13
N LYS A 71 -26.01 -1.60 -4.76
CA LYS A 71 -27.01 -2.44 -5.42
C LYS A 71 -28.43 -1.88 -5.28
N LEU A 72 -28.76 -1.31 -4.13
CA LEU A 72 -30.11 -0.75 -3.84
C LEU A 72 -30.36 0.61 -4.50
N ARG A 73 -29.33 1.33 -4.94
CA ARG A 73 -29.50 2.57 -5.70
C ARG A 73 -30.18 2.26 -7.03
N LYS A 74 -31.40 2.77 -7.21
CA LYS A 74 -32.28 2.53 -8.37
C LYS A 74 -31.69 2.96 -9.74
N ASP A 75 -30.59 3.70 -9.74
CA ASP A 75 -29.80 4.05 -10.95
C ASP A 75 -28.91 2.89 -11.42
N SER A 76 -29.07 1.72 -10.87
CA SER A 76 -28.37 0.52 -11.28
C SER A 76 -29.01 -0.03 -12.57
N ASP A 77 -28.73 0.63 -13.68
CA ASP A 77 -28.69 -0.07 -14.96
C ASP A 77 -27.82 -1.34 -14.75
N PRO A 78 -28.24 -2.53 -15.23
CA PRO A 78 -27.39 -3.73 -15.19
C PRO A 78 -26.01 -3.53 -15.84
N LYS A 79 -25.84 -2.42 -16.54
CA LYS A 79 -24.58 -1.89 -17.06
C LYS A 79 -23.84 -0.96 -16.09
N ASN A 80 -24.26 -0.85 -14.82
CA ASN A 80 -23.59 0.02 -13.86
C ASN A 80 -22.18 -0.53 -13.56
N ASN A 81 -21.24 0.00 -14.30
CA ASN A 81 -19.84 -0.43 -14.31
C ASN A 81 -19.18 -0.40 -12.93
N ASP A 82 -19.72 0.39 -12.00
CA ASP A 82 -19.09 0.62 -10.68
C ASP A 82 -19.25 -0.58 -9.73
N LEU A 83 -20.46 -1.13 -9.60
CA LEU A 83 -20.72 -2.34 -8.81
C LEU A 83 -20.01 -3.55 -9.43
N ASN A 84 -20.11 -3.71 -10.76
CA ASN A 84 -19.47 -4.79 -11.49
C ASN A 84 -17.95 -4.73 -11.34
N ASN A 85 -17.35 -3.55 -11.45
CA ASN A 85 -15.91 -3.35 -11.29
C ASN A 85 -15.46 -3.67 -9.86
N LYS A 86 -16.21 -3.24 -8.84
CA LYS A 86 -15.89 -3.55 -7.44
C LYS A 86 -16.02 -5.05 -7.16
N LEU A 87 -17.04 -5.72 -7.68
CA LEU A 87 -17.18 -7.17 -7.56
C LEU A 87 -16.03 -7.91 -8.25
N ARG A 88 -15.62 -7.50 -9.45
CA ARG A 88 -14.46 -8.07 -10.15
C ARG A 88 -13.15 -7.86 -9.41
N LEU A 89 -12.98 -6.70 -8.74
CA LEU A 89 -11.81 -6.43 -7.91
C LEU A 89 -11.75 -7.37 -6.71
N ILE A 90 -12.86 -7.54 -6.00
CA ILE A 90 -12.92 -8.33 -4.76
C ILE A 90 -12.88 -9.83 -5.06
N LEU A 91 -13.71 -10.30 -5.98
CA LEU A 91 -13.88 -11.73 -6.25
C LEU A 91 -12.90 -12.29 -7.28
N GLY A 92 -12.13 -11.44 -7.96
CA GLY A 92 -11.15 -11.81 -8.96
C GLY A 92 -11.51 -11.39 -10.37
N LYS A 93 -10.49 -11.07 -11.17
CA LYS A 93 -10.64 -10.59 -12.56
C LYS A 93 -11.20 -11.66 -13.53
N ASN A 94 -11.16 -12.92 -13.16
CA ASN A 94 -11.57 -14.03 -14.03
C ASN A 94 -13.08 -14.38 -13.91
N LEU A 95 -13.87 -13.55 -13.21
CA LEU A 95 -15.32 -13.73 -13.13
C LEU A 95 -15.95 -13.38 -14.47
N GLU A 96 -16.67 -14.37 -15.02
CA GLU A 96 -17.49 -14.19 -16.21
C GLU A 96 -18.67 -13.25 -15.91
N GLU A 97 -19.15 -12.53 -16.92
CA GLU A 97 -20.28 -11.60 -16.76
C GLU A 97 -21.55 -12.30 -16.24
N ASP A 98 -21.81 -13.50 -16.67
CA ASP A 98 -22.94 -14.31 -16.21
C ASP A 98 -22.89 -14.62 -14.71
N GLN A 99 -21.70 -14.81 -14.16
CA GLN A 99 -21.52 -15.03 -12.72
C GLN A 99 -21.78 -13.75 -11.93
N ILE A 100 -21.36 -12.60 -12.44
CA ILE A 100 -21.63 -11.29 -11.82
C ILE A 100 -23.13 -10.99 -11.82
N ILE A 101 -23.81 -11.24 -12.93
CA ILE A 101 -25.27 -11.08 -13.03
C ILE A 101 -26.00 -11.98 -12.03
N LYS A 102 -25.55 -13.24 -11.88
CA LYS A 102 -26.09 -14.15 -10.84
C LYS A 102 -25.89 -13.59 -9.43
N PHE A 103 -24.69 -13.05 -9.13
CA PHE A 103 -24.44 -12.41 -7.83
C PHE A 103 -25.35 -11.22 -7.57
N ILE A 104 -25.57 -10.38 -8.56
CA ILE A 104 -26.42 -9.19 -8.45
C ILE A 104 -27.91 -9.58 -8.29
N SER A 105 -28.34 -10.69 -8.88
CA SER A 105 -29.73 -11.17 -8.78
C SER A 105 -30.07 -11.82 -7.43
N LEU A 106 -29.07 -12.23 -6.64
CA LEU A 106 -29.29 -12.81 -5.31
C LEU A 106 -30.00 -11.83 -4.37
N ASN A 107 -30.76 -12.33 -3.40
CA ASN A 107 -31.26 -11.50 -2.31
C ASN A 107 -30.11 -10.91 -1.47
N ASN A 108 -30.30 -9.77 -0.84
CA ASN A 108 -29.24 -9.07 -0.11
C ASN A 108 -28.60 -9.94 0.99
N ASN A 109 -29.39 -10.76 1.67
CA ASN A 109 -28.90 -11.69 2.70
C ASN A 109 -28.05 -12.81 2.09
N GLU A 110 -28.46 -13.35 0.96
CA GLU A 110 -27.73 -14.39 0.24
C GLU A 110 -26.46 -13.84 -0.37
N PHE A 111 -26.52 -12.62 -0.92
CA PHE A 111 -25.36 -11.89 -1.44
C PHE A 111 -24.29 -11.68 -0.36
N LYS A 112 -24.70 -11.19 0.83
CA LYS A 112 -23.80 -11.02 1.98
C LYS A 112 -23.16 -12.34 2.38
N LYS A 113 -23.98 -13.39 2.53
CA LYS A 113 -23.52 -14.71 2.94
C LYS A 113 -22.53 -15.31 1.95
N GLU A 114 -22.82 -15.24 0.66
CA GLU A 114 -21.97 -15.81 -0.40
C GLU A 114 -20.57 -15.16 -0.43
N ILE A 115 -20.47 -13.84 -0.26
CA ILE A 115 -19.17 -13.15 -0.23
C ILE A 115 -18.40 -13.52 1.03
N ILE A 116 -19.05 -13.55 2.19
CA ILE A 116 -18.43 -13.92 3.46
C ILE A 116 -17.94 -15.37 3.41
N ASP A 117 -18.73 -16.30 2.87
CA ASP A 117 -18.36 -17.71 2.76
C ASP A 117 -17.15 -17.90 1.82
N LYS A 118 -17.09 -17.16 0.71
CA LYS A 118 -15.92 -17.16 -0.17
C LYS A 118 -14.66 -16.64 0.53
N PHE A 119 -14.78 -15.57 1.31
CA PHE A 119 -13.66 -15.05 2.10
C PHE A 119 -13.16 -16.07 3.14
N LYS A 120 -14.09 -16.65 3.90
CA LYS A 120 -13.77 -17.70 4.88
C LYS A 120 -13.11 -18.91 4.22
N LYS A 121 -13.60 -19.33 3.05
CA LYS A 121 -13.01 -20.41 2.28
C LYS A 121 -11.57 -20.11 1.86
N ALA A 122 -11.33 -18.93 1.29
CA ALA A 122 -9.99 -18.49 0.90
C ALA A 122 -9.03 -18.41 2.11
N ARG A 123 -9.51 -17.95 3.28
CA ARG A 123 -8.74 -17.94 4.52
C ARG A 123 -8.41 -19.35 5.00
N ASN A 124 -9.40 -20.25 5.03
CA ASN A 124 -9.20 -21.62 5.47
C ASN A 124 -8.23 -22.38 4.55
N GLU A 125 -8.25 -22.12 3.26
CA GLU A 125 -7.26 -22.65 2.33
C GLU A 125 -5.85 -22.18 2.67
N ARG A 126 -5.67 -20.88 3.00
CA ARG A 126 -4.36 -20.35 3.45
C ARG A 126 -3.89 -20.98 4.75
N ILE A 127 -4.77 -21.11 5.75
CA ILE A 127 -4.44 -21.72 7.05
C ILE A 127 -3.99 -23.18 6.88
N LYS A 128 -4.57 -23.93 5.94
CA LYS A 128 -4.15 -25.30 5.66
C LYS A 128 -2.70 -25.40 5.15
N PHE A 129 -2.19 -24.35 4.47
CA PHE A 129 -0.85 -24.35 3.91
C PHE A 129 0.19 -23.70 4.85
N LEU A 130 -0.21 -22.68 5.61
CA LEU A 130 0.71 -21.77 6.32
C LEU A 130 0.61 -21.85 7.85
N ASP A 131 -0.24 -22.70 8.40
CA ASP A 131 -0.69 -22.66 9.79
C ASP A 131 -1.38 -21.32 10.16
N GLU A 132 -2.09 -21.31 11.31
CA GLU A 132 -2.88 -20.16 11.73
C GLU A 132 -2.02 -18.94 12.05
N ASP A 133 -0.92 -19.14 12.78
CA ASP A 133 -0.04 -18.04 13.21
C ASP A 133 0.68 -17.37 12.01
N GLN A 134 1.15 -18.17 11.07
CA GLN A 134 1.76 -17.67 9.85
C GLN A 134 0.73 -16.94 8.97
N SER A 135 -0.51 -17.41 8.93
CA SER A 135 -1.60 -16.75 8.21
C SER A 135 -1.95 -15.40 8.84
N LYS A 136 -2.00 -15.30 10.18
CA LYS A 136 -2.18 -14.03 10.90
C LYS A 136 -1.05 -13.05 10.60
N GLU A 137 0.19 -13.50 10.66
CA GLU A 137 1.35 -12.66 10.37
C GLU A 137 1.34 -12.18 8.91
N LEU A 138 0.93 -13.03 7.98
CA LEU A 138 0.78 -12.65 6.57
C LEU A 138 -0.30 -11.57 6.37
N GLU A 139 -1.50 -11.77 6.96
CA GLU A 139 -2.56 -10.77 6.91
C GLU A 139 -2.13 -9.44 7.53
N LYS A 140 -1.40 -9.48 8.66
CA LYS A 140 -0.81 -8.32 9.31
C LYS A 140 0.17 -7.57 8.41
N ARG A 141 1.07 -8.28 7.74
CA ARG A 141 2.03 -7.67 6.80
C ARG A 141 1.33 -7.01 5.62
N ILE A 142 0.31 -7.67 5.05
CA ILE A 142 -0.48 -7.13 3.94
C ILE A 142 -1.21 -5.87 4.38
N PHE A 143 -1.79 -5.87 5.58
CA PHE A 143 -2.47 -4.69 6.11
C PHE A 143 -1.52 -3.50 6.30
N LEU A 144 -0.36 -3.73 6.93
CA LEU A 144 0.65 -2.69 7.12
C LEU A 144 1.16 -2.14 5.78
N GLN A 145 1.39 -3.02 4.80
CA GLN A 145 1.79 -2.61 3.46
C GLN A 145 0.71 -1.78 2.78
N SER A 146 -0.56 -2.15 2.93
CA SER A 146 -1.70 -1.39 2.38
C SER A 146 -1.80 0.00 3.00
N ILE A 147 -1.58 0.13 4.33
CA ILE A 147 -1.50 1.43 5.00
C ILE A 147 -0.38 2.27 4.40
N ASP A 148 0.85 1.73 4.33
CA ASP A 148 2.02 2.47 3.89
C ASP A 148 1.88 2.97 2.43
N MET A 149 1.34 2.14 1.53
CA MET A 149 1.11 2.51 0.12
C MET A 149 0.03 3.59 -0.03
N ASN A 150 -1.11 3.40 0.62
CA ASN A 150 -2.23 4.35 0.52
C ASN A 150 -1.89 5.68 1.20
N TRP A 151 -1.22 5.66 2.35
CA TRP A 151 -0.76 6.86 3.04
C TRP A 151 0.25 7.66 2.22
N LYS A 152 1.22 7.00 1.59
CA LYS A 152 2.17 7.67 0.70
C LYS A 152 1.47 8.40 -0.45
N SER A 153 0.52 7.75 -1.10
CA SER A 153 -0.26 8.35 -2.18
C SER A 153 -1.08 9.55 -1.69
N HIS A 154 -1.67 9.42 -0.50
CA HIS A 154 -2.47 10.49 0.11
C HIS A 154 -1.65 11.75 0.41
N ILE A 155 -0.46 11.60 0.98
CA ILE A 155 0.46 12.74 1.20
C ILE A 155 0.75 13.46 -0.12
N GLN A 156 0.99 12.71 -1.20
CA GLN A 156 1.24 13.29 -2.52
C GLN A 156 0.02 14.08 -3.04
N TYR A 157 -1.19 13.56 -2.87
CA TYR A 157 -2.42 14.28 -3.23
C TYR A 157 -2.62 15.54 -2.41
N LEU A 158 -2.39 15.50 -1.10
CA LEU A 158 -2.49 16.69 -0.24
C LEU A 158 -1.46 17.75 -0.61
N GLU A 159 -0.25 17.36 -0.97
CA GLU A 159 0.77 18.30 -1.44
C GLU A 159 0.37 18.97 -2.76
N GLN A 160 -0.16 18.19 -3.71
CA GLN A 160 -0.69 18.75 -4.97
C GLN A 160 -1.87 19.69 -4.71
N LEU A 161 -2.80 19.29 -3.83
CA LEU A 161 -3.93 20.13 -3.42
C LEU A 161 -3.46 21.46 -2.82
N ARG A 162 -2.45 21.42 -1.94
CA ARG A 162 -1.86 22.61 -1.30
C ARG A 162 -1.31 23.59 -2.33
N GLN A 163 -0.70 23.11 -3.41
CA GLN A 163 -0.15 23.96 -4.47
C GLN A 163 -1.23 24.70 -5.26
N VAL A 164 -2.38 24.07 -5.47
CA VAL A 164 -3.44 24.62 -6.34
C VAL A 164 -4.57 25.31 -5.57
N ILE A 165 -4.72 25.04 -4.27
CA ILE A 165 -5.86 25.52 -3.48
C ILE A 165 -5.91 27.06 -3.40
N GLY A 166 -4.76 27.72 -3.51
CA GLY A 166 -4.67 29.19 -3.54
C GLY A 166 -5.48 29.82 -4.67
N LEU A 167 -5.71 29.10 -5.77
CA LEU A 167 -6.51 29.57 -6.91
C LEU A 167 -8.00 29.73 -6.54
N ARG A 168 -8.48 29.06 -5.48
CA ARG A 168 -9.87 29.20 -5.02
C ARG A 168 -10.19 30.60 -4.48
N SER A 169 -9.16 31.38 -4.10
CA SER A 169 -9.33 32.77 -3.66
C SER A 169 -9.90 33.67 -4.76
N TYR A 170 -9.68 33.37 -6.03
CA TYR A 170 -10.30 34.09 -7.14
C TYR A 170 -11.83 33.96 -7.17
N GLY A 171 -12.36 32.85 -6.61
CA GLY A 171 -13.80 32.61 -6.43
C GLY A 171 -14.34 33.13 -5.09
N GLN A 172 -13.63 34.02 -4.41
CA GLN A 172 -13.99 34.56 -3.08
C GLN A 172 -14.14 33.51 -1.99
N ARG A 173 -13.48 32.36 -2.12
CA ARG A 173 -13.46 31.29 -1.11
C ARG A 173 -12.17 31.34 -0.32
N ASP A 174 -12.26 31.07 0.98
CA ASP A 174 -11.06 30.97 1.82
C ASP A 174 -10.29 29.67 1.47
N PRO A 175 -9.06 29.76 0.97
CA PRO A 175 -8.27 28.58 0.59
C PRO A 175 -8.04 27.59 1.73
N LEU A 176 -7.94 28.05 2.97
CA LEU A 176 -7.74 27.18 4.12
C LEU A 176 -9.00 26.35 4.44
N ILE A 177 -10.18 26.96 4.34
CA ILE A 177 -11.46 26.25 4.57
C ILE A 177 -11.70 25.22 3.49
N GLU A 178 -11.47 25.57 2.22
CA GLU A 178 -11.60 24.66 1.09
C GLU A 178 -10.59 23.50 1.20
N TYR A 179 -9.34 23.81 1.57
CA TYR A 179 -8.32 22.78 1.79
C TYR A 179 -8.74 21.78 2.88
N LYS A 180 -9.24 22.27 4.03
CA LYS A 180 -9.68 21.39 5.11
C LYS A 180 -10.80 20.47 4.66
N LYS A 181 -11.78 20.99 3.91
CA LYS A 181 -12.90 20.21 3.40
C LYS A 181 -12.43 19.14 2.41
N GLU A 182 -11.67 19.53 1.38
CA GLU A 182 -11.18 18.59 0.38
C GLU A 182 -10.22 17.57 0.99
N ALA A 183 -9.36 17.97 1.95
CA ALA A 183 -8.46 17.06 2.66
C ALA A 183 -9.21 16.04 3.52
N PHE A 184 -10.36 16.44 4.11
CA PHE A 184 -11.22 15.53 4.86
C PHE A 184 -11.87 14.49 3.93
N ASP A 185 -12.45 14.92 2.80
CA ASP A 185 -13.06 14.03 1.81
C ASP A 185 -12.03 13.05 1.23
N LEU A 186 -10.81 13.52 0.95
CA LEU A 186 -9.70 12.67 0.50
C LEU A 186 -9.26 11.66 1.55
N PHE A 187 -9.29 12.04 2.83
CA PHE A 187 -8.93 11.15 3.93
C PHE A 187 -9.98 10.04 4.15
N GLU A 188 -11.26 10.39 4.08
CA GLU A 188 -12.34 9.41 4.14
C GLU A 188 -12.25 8.41 2.99
N ASN A 189 -11.98 8.89 1.77
CA ASN A 189 -11.74 8.04 0.61
C ASN A 189 -10.50 7.14 0.79
N LEU A 190 -9.44 7.63 1.41
CA LEU A 190 -8.25 6.83 1.74
C LEU A 190 -8.61 5.68 2.67
N LEU A 191 -9.35 5.93 3.77
CA LEU A 191 -9.73 4.89 4.72
C LEU A 191 -10.60 3.80 4.05
N ASN A 192 -11.56 4.21 3.24
CA ASN A 192 -12.42 3.30 2.49
C ASN A 192 -11.62 2.48 1.47
N LYS A 193 -10.70 3.12 0.75
CA LYS A 193 -9.83 2.46 -0.22
C LYS A 193 -8.88 1.47 0.46
N LEU A 194 -8.32 1.82 1.60
CA LEU A 194 -7.43 0.96 2.36
C LEU A 194 -8.13 -0.37 2.74
N LYS A 195 -9.36 -0.28 3.28
CA LYS A 195 -10.16 -1.45 3.60
C LYS A 195 -10.42 -2.31 2.36
N LEU A 196 -10.79 -1.67 1.26
CA LEU A 196 -11.09 -2.35 -0.01
C LEU A 196 -9.84 -3.05 -0.57
N ASP A 197 -8.69 -2.35 -0.63
CA ASP A 197 -7.43 -2.89 -1.14
C ASP A 197 -6.98 -4.09 -0.29
N PHE A 198 -7.07 -3.98 1.03
CA PHE A 198 -6.72 -5.05 1.95
C PHE A 198 -7.58 -6.31 1.72
N ILE A 199 -8.90 -6.19 1.70
CA ILE A 199 -9.81 -7.32 1.47
C ILE A 199 -9.62 -7.88 0.06
N THR A 200 -9.44 -7.03 -0.94
CA THR A 200 -9.17 -7.45 -2.33
C THR A 200 -7.92 -8.32 -2.42
N VAL A 201 -6.84 -7.92 -1.77
CA VAL A 201 -5.59 -8.70 -1.74
C VAL A 201 -5.84 -10.03 -1.04
N LEU A 202 -6.50 -10.04 0.13
CA LEU A 202 -6.77 -11.27 0.87
C LEU A 202 -7.65 -12.26 0.08
N MET A 203 -8.63 -11.77 -0.68
CA MET A 203 -9.50 -12.61 -1.51
C MET A 203 -8.77 -13.22 -2.70
N ASN A 204 -7.83 -12.50 -3.29
CA ASN A 204 -7.12 -12.92 -4.50
C ASN A 204 -5.79 -13.60 -4.23
N LEU A 205 -5.36 -13.66 -2.96
CA LEU A 205 -4.10 -14.27 -2.57
C LEU A 205 -4.19 -15.79 -2.67
N LYS A 206 -3.41 -16.36 -3.59
CA LYS A 206 -3.25 -17.81 -3.74
C LYS A 206 -1.87 -18.22 -3.26
N VAL A 207 -1.81 -19.19 -2.36
CA VAL A 207 -0.56 -19.82 -1.98
C VAL A 207 -0.18 -20.78 -3.11
N VAL A 208 0.93 -20.50 -3.77
CA VAL A 208 1.50 -21.38 -4.80
C VAL A 208 2.74 -22.05 -4.19
N GLU A 209 2.70 -23.35 -4.05
CA GLU A 209 3.92 -24.12 -3.83
C GLU A 209 4.79 -24.01 -5.08
N LYS A 210 5.60 -22.97 -5.15
CA LYS A 210 6.79 -23.08 -5.99
C LYS A 210 7.74 -23.98 -5.20
N PRO A 211 8.19 -25.11 -5.77
CA PRO A 211 9.38 -25.74 -5.24
C PRO A 211 10.37 -24.58 -5.14
N ILE A 212 10.93 -24.37 -3.96
CA ILE A 212 12.08 -23.51 -3.77
C ILE A 212 13.11 -24.13 -4.72
N GLN A 213 13.14 -23.67 -5.96
CA GLN A 213 14.34 -23.74 -6.73
C GLN A 213 15.27 -22.90 -5.87
N GLN A 214 15.97 -23.59 -4.95
CA GLN A 214 17.26 -23.13 -4.55
C GLN A 214 17.85 -22.73 -5.88
N ASN A 215 18.05 -21.44 -6.10
CA ASN A 215 18.98 -20.98 -7.09
C ASN A 215 20.30 -21.59 -6.63
N GLU A 216 20.47 -22.87 -6.91
CA GLU A 216 21.76 -23.42 -7.10
C GLU A 216 22.32 -22.48 -8.14
N PHE A 217 23.13 -21.54 -7.64
CA PHE A 217 24.03 -20.79 -8.50
C PHE A 217 24.50 -21.83 -9.50
N LYS A 218 24.18 -21.65 -10.79
CA LYS A 218 24.69 -22.45 -11.87
C LYS A 218 26.21 -22.24 -11.86
N LYS A 219 26.88 -22.78 -10.85
CA LYS A 219 28.30 -22.97 -10.81
C LYS A 219 28.51 -23.90 -11.96
N ASN A 220 29.16 -23.40 -13.01
CA ASN A 220 29.52 -24.17 -14.19
C ASN A 220 30.12 -25.47 -13.67
N PRO A 221 29.51 -26.65 -13.82
CA PRO A 221 29.99 -27.89 -13.20
C PRO A 221 31.40 -28.22 -13.65
N GLU A 222 31.77 -27.83 -14.88
CA GLU A 222 33.13 -28.01 -15.43
C GLU A 222 34.21 -27.24 -14.64
N ILE A 223 33.87 -26.14 -13.94
CA ILE A 223 34.82 -25.34 -13.16
C ILE A 223 35.03 -25.94 -11.76
N LEU A 224 33.95 -26.53 -11.19
CA LEU A 224 33.96 -27.14 -9.85
C LEU A 224 34.75 -28.48 -9.80
N ASP A 225 34.79 -29.23 -10.91
CA ASP A 225 35.54 -30.49 -11.01
C ASP A 225 37.02 -30.29 -11.36
N ASN A 226 37.45 -29.07 -11.63
CA ASN A 226 38.83 -28.80 -11.93
C ASN A 226 39.67 -28.71 -10.63
N PRO A 227 40.63 -29.62 -10.39
CA PRO A 227 41.42 -29.68 -9.15
C PRO A 227 42.25 -28.41 -8.87
N LYS A 228 42.45 -27.56 -9.87
CA LYS A 228 43.15 -26.27 -9.75
C LYS A 228 42.21 -25.10 -9.46
N CYS A 229 40.89 -25.32 -9.24
CA CYS A 229 39.95 -24.26 -8.95
C CYS A 229 40.21 -23.65 -7.56
N LEU A 230 40.19 -22.31 -7.44
CA LEU A 230 40.41 -21.60 -6.19
C LEU A 230 39.38 -21.98 -5.10
N LEU A 231 38.14 -22.33 -5.46
CA LEU A 231 37.15 -22.81 -4.51
C LEU A 231 37.48 -24.14 -3.87
N ILE A 232 38.20 -25.00 -4.61
CA ILE A 232 38.68 -26.31 -4.14
C ILE A 232 39.96 -26.12 -3.34
N LEU A 233 40.91 -25.33 -3.84
CA LEU A 233 42.20 -25.08 -3.21
C LEU A 233 42.11 -24.31 -1.88
N LYS A 234 41.16 -23.36 -1.80
CA LYS A 234 40.99 -22.47 -0.62
C LYS A 234 39.67 -22.74 0.12
N LYS A 235 39.28 -23.98 0.31
CA LYS A 235 38.04 -24.43 0.92
C LYS A 235 37.64 -23.72 2.23
N ASN A 236 38.62 -23.23 3.02
CA ASN A 236 38.42 -22.62 4.33
C ASN A 236 38.96 -21.19 4.45
N GLN A 237 39.30 -20.52 3.34
CA GLN A 237 39.83 -19.15 3.34
C GLN A 237 38.96 -18.22 2.50
N LYS A 238 38.87 -16.96 2.94
CA LYS A 238 38.19 -15.90 2.14
C LYS A 238 39.04 -15.64 0.88
N ILE A 239 38.43 -15.85 -0.28
CA ILE A 239 39.05 -15.60 -1.58
C ILE A 239 38.83 -14.13 -1.94
N SER A 240 39.90 -13.42 -2.30
CA SER A 240 39.80 -12.03 -2.76
C SER A 240 39.17 -11.98 -4.17
N ARG A 241 38.31 -10.96 -4.40
CA ARG A 241 37.64 -10.75 -5.70
C ARG A 241 38.62 -10.61 -6.88
N ASN A 242 39.86 -10.19 -6.61
CA ASN A 242 40.91 -9.97 -7.63
C ASN A 242 41.92 -11.15 -7.76
N ASP A 243 41.82 -12.17 -6.90
CA ASP A 243 42.68 -13.37 -7.02
C ASP A 243 42.46 -14.04 -8.38
N ARG A 244 43.55 -14.48 -9.00
CA ARG A 244 43.47 -15.21 -10.27
C ARG A 244 43.20 -16.68 -10.02
N CYS A 245 42.17 -17.22 -10.68
CA CYS A 245 41.88 -18.65 -10.64
C CYS A 245 42.92 -19.42 -11.49
N GLU A 246 43.66 -20.34 -10.89
CA GLU A 246 44.64 -21.14 -11.58
C GLU A 246 44.05 -22.05 -12.68
N ALA A 247 42.79 -22.44 -12.51
CA ALA A 247 42.09 -23.26 -13.49
C ALA A 247 41.73 -22.51 -14.79
N THR A 248 41.38 -21.20 -14.69
CA THR A 248 40.84 -20.42 -15.82
C THR A 248 41.68 -19.19 -16.16
N GLY A 249 42.70 -18.83 -15.36
CA GLY A 249 43.48 -17.59 -15.51
C GLY A 249 42.76 -16.29 -15.29
N LYS A 250 41.43 -16.33 -15.12
CA LYS A 250 40.57 -15.17 -14.91
C LYS A 250 40.54 -14.77 -13.44
N LYS A 251 40.22 -13.47 -13.15
CA LYS A 251 39.99 -13.01 -11.77
C LYS A 251 38.77 -13.73 -11.16
N PHE A 252 38.81 -14.00 -9.84
CA PHE A 252 37.75 -14.74 -9.13
C PHE A 252 36.36 -14.15 -9.40
N LYS A 253 36.22 -12.83 -9.40
CA LYS A 253 34.96 -12.13 -9.72
C LYS A 253 34.41 -12.40 -11.13
N ASN A 254 35.26 -12.83 -12.07
CA ASN A 254 34.88 -13.10 -13.47
C ASN A 254 34.92 -14.62 -13.79
N CYS A 255 34.99 -15.45 -12.77
CA CYS A 255 35.07 -16.91 -12.88
C CYS A 255 34.09 -17.54 -11.85
N CYS A 256 34.61 -18.21 -10.84
CA CYS A 256 33.81 -18.91 -9.82
C CYS A 256 33.09 -17.97 -8.85
N GLY A 257 33.48 -16.71 -8.77
CA GLY A 257 32.84 -15.67 -7.95
C GLY A 257 31.99 -14.68 -8.76
N ALA A 258 31.68 -14.97 -10.00
CA ALA A 258 30.68 -14.23 -10.77
C ALA A 258 29.28 -14.60 -10.23
N LEU A 259 28.61 -13.61 -9.66
CA LEU A 259 27.20 -13.65 -9.22
C LEU A 259 26.31 -13.40 -10.41
#